data_249e07dac2395c549a4b7a46a18ba94a
#
_entry.id   249e07dac2395c549a4b7a46a18ba94a
#
_cell.length_a   1.000
_cell.length_b   1.000
_cell.length_c   1.000
_cell.angle_alpha   90.00
_cell.angle_beta   90.00
_cell.angle_gamma   90.00
#
_symmetry.space_group_name_H-M   'P 1'
#
loop_
_entity.id
_entity.type
_entity.pdbx_description
1 polymer ?
#
loop_
_entity_poly.entity_id
_entity_poly.type
_entity_poly.pdbx_seq_one_letter_code
_entity_poly.pdbx_strand_id
1 'polypeptide(L)'
;MSQTGALVKGISAELQDCVLSLLIFDNEIYDAAKDIMSESFFQGDNYKTLYKSLTEFHNQTKANPTLKDMMIQVALLVNNQTELANVRALLKNLHADYIDEHVDKDTSVKCKFVEEFVKRNGMEICFSKVFEDIKNDKGVDWGKIHDKLKVFTDFSIVQTSPCHMGNIEEFEKSRKEAIGDEKTTKKIRFFLDHINDTFSHKALVPGTLTMISAPPGVGKTLTLVNQGVSAAEDGFTNLHIFLGDLNNYDASCRYIANFAHRPLSDILNMTFEEQSELIKELMAKPNSPIKNNWLVSLPSGLVGVDQLINEIIKIQMKNNVHFDQIIIDYDSNIKPSADTMYDSAGVIYDKIRAFGGSNSSVMLIASQPKITFYGQEILTLEAASESSRKQHIIDTMISVGRPGKIQAPIGMMFVAKNRNGLVNKKVPVYIDGATQTVREISMDEYERIKREFMAEQ
;
A
#
# COMPACT_ATOMS: atom_id res chain seq x y z
N MET A 1 -39.06 5.40 -13.22
CA MET A 1 -37.89 6.24 -13.53
C MET A 1 -37.88 7.55 -12.71
N SER A 2 -38.02 7.51 -11.41
CA SER A 2 -38.07 8.75 -10.60
C SER A 2 -37.67 8.60 -9.12
N GLN A 3 -36.91 7.57 -8.75
CA GLN A 3 -36.45 7.42 -7.37
C GLN A 3 -34.92 7.40 -7.19
N THR A 4 -34.14 7.33 -8.27
CA THR A 4 -32.69 7.38 -8.20
C THR A 4 -32.08 8.80 -8.16
N GLY A 5 -32.89 9.83 -8.50
CA GLY A 5 -32.42 11.21 -8.49
C GLY A 5 -32.47 11.93 -7.14
N ALA A 6 -33.18 11.39 -6.15
CA ALA A 6 -33.36 12.07 -4.86
C ALA A 6 -32.29 11.70 -3.81
N LEU A 7 -31.68 10.53 -3.91
CA LEU A 7 -30.63 10.08 -2.97
C LEU A 7 -29.24 10.74 -3.24
N VAL A 8 -29.02 11.23 -4.46
CA VAL A 8 -27.74 11.87 -4.84
C VAL A 8 -27.69 13.35 -4.43
N LYS A 9 -28.85 14.03 -4.26
CA LYS A 9 -28.89 15.47 -3.98
C LYS A 9 -28.57 15.88 -2.53
N GLY A 10 -28.80 15.06 -1.55
CA GLY A 10 -28.59 15.43 -0.13
C GLY A 10 -27.12 15.37 0.35
N ILE A 11 -26.39 14.36 -0.08
CA ILE A 11 -24.98 14.16 0.32
C ILE A 11 -24.03 15.14 -0.42
N SER A 12 -24.47 15.68 -1.55
CA SER A 12 -23.71 16.63 -2.38
C SER A 12 -23.63 18.04 -1.76
N ALA A 13 -24.59 18.50 -0.99
CA ALA A 13 -24.61 19.85 -0.45
C ALA A 13 -23.61 20.06 0.69
N GLU A 14 -23.61 19.17 1.69
CA GLU A 14 -22.70 19.26 2.84
C GLU A 14 -21.22 19.12 2.42
N LEU A 15 -20.93 18.18 1.50
CA LEU A 15 -19.56 18.03 1.00
C LEU A 15 -19.16 19.25 0.14
N GLN A 16 -20.09 19.85 -0.61
CA GLN A 16 -19.84 21.05 -1.40
C GLN A 16 -19.55 22.26 -0.52
N ASP A 17 -20.28 22.42 0.59
CA ASP A 17 -20.05 23.48 1.59
C ASP A 17 -18.68 23.30 2.23
N CYS A 18 -18.37 22.10 2.70
CA CYS A 18 -17.09 21.77 3.29
C CYS A 18 -15.92 22.07 2.33
N VAL A 19 -15.99 21.60 1.09
CA VAL A 19 -14.90 21.79 0.12
C VAL A 19 -14.74 23.24 -0.26
N LEU A 20 -15.83 23.98 -0.51
CA LEU A 20 -15.74 25.39 -0.86
C LEU A 20 -15.20 26.24 0.30
N SER A 21 -15.57 25.92 1.55
CA SER A 21 -15.00 26.58 2.73
C SER A 21 -13.49 26.33 2.86
N LEU A 22 -13.05 25.09 2.64
CA LEU A 22 -11.62 24.73 2.63
C LEU A 22 -10.86 25.49 1.53
N LEU A 23 -11.40 25.52 0.31
CA LEU A 23 -10.75 26.20 -0.81
C LEU A 23 -10.63 27.73 -0.59
N ILE A 24 -11.60 28.36 0.09
CA ILE A 24 -11.59 29.80 0.35
C ILE A 24 -10.59 30.14 1.48
N PHE A 25 -10.57 29.37 2.57
CA PHE A 25 -9.88 29.77 3.80
C PHE A 25 -8.59 28.96 4.08
N ASP A 26 -8.27 27.94 3.28
CA ASP A 26 -7.06 27.14 3.40
C ASP A 26 -6.25 27.18 2.08
N ASN A 27 -5.12 27.90 2.12
CA ASN A 27 -4.30 28.13 0.91
C ASN A 27 -3.64 26.85 0.38
N GLU A 28 -3.20 25.99 1.26
CA GLU A 28 -2.57 24.73 0.88
C GLU A 28 -3.54 23.85 0.09
N ILE A 29 -4.79 23.81 0.54
CA ILE A 29 -5.86 23.07 -0.13
C ILE A 29 -6.21 23.70 -1.47
N TYR A 30 -6.33 25.03 -1.54
CA TYR A 30 -6.60 25.73 -2.81
C TYR A 30 -5.51 25.47 -3.83
N ASP A 31 -4.25 25.67 -3.45
CA ASP A 31 -3.10 25.48 -4.34
C ASP A 31 -2.99 24.04 -4.87
N ALA A 32 -3.36 23.07 -4.07
CA ALA A 32 -3.34 21.65 -4.46
C ALA A 32 -4.47 21.28 -5.45
N ALA A 33 -5.61 22.00 -5.42
CA ALA A 33 -6.79 21.64 -6.19
C ALA A 33 -7.09 22.59 -7.39
N LYS A 34 -6.50 23.78 -7.42
CA LYS A 34 -6.84 24.85 -8.41
C LYS A 34 -6.68 24.44 -9.86
N ASP A 35 -5.70 23.57 -10.18
CA ASP A 35 -5.39 23.18 -11.56
C ASP A 35 -6.36 22.12 -12.11
N ILE A 36 -7.09 21.44 -11.24
CA ILE A 36 -8.04 20.39 -11.64
C ILE A 36 -9.50 20.82 -11.49
N MET A 37 -9.77 21.76 -10.59
CA MET A 37 -11.12 22.24 -10.31
C MET A 37 -11.52 23.43 -11.17
N SER A 38 -12.81 23.52 -11.45
CA SER A 38 -13.45 24.65 -12.14
C SER A 38 -14.82 24.92 -11.53
N GLU A 39 -15.45 26.03 -11.92
CA GLU A 39 -16.82 26.38 -11.47
C GLU A 39 -17.85 25.30 -11.76
N SER A 40 -17.60 24.45 -12.78
CA SER A 40 -18.49 23.34 -13.16
C SER A 40 -18.59 22.23 -12.12
N PHE A 41 -17.64 22.17 -11.18
CA PHE A 41 -17.70 21.20 -10.07
C PHE A 41 -18.78 21.53 -9.04
N PHE A 42 -19.25 22.79 -9.02
CA PHE A 42 -20.22 23.26 -8.04
C PHE A 42 -21.63 23.32 -8.62
N GLN A 43 -22.61 22.94 -7.82
CA GLN A 43 -24.03 23.01 -8.16
C GLN A 43 -24.63 24.27 -7.53
N GLY A 44 -25.36 25.08 -8.34
CA GLY A 44 -25.98 26.31 -7.90
C GLY A 44 -25.12 27.55 -8.15
N ASP A 45 -25.81 28.62 -8.61
CA ASP A 45 -25.15 29.83 -9.09
C ASP A 45 -24.37 30.57 -7.99
N ASN A 46 -24.83 30.54 -6.75
CA ASN A 46 -24.12 31.17 -5.63
C ASN A 46 -22.76 30.52 -5.36
N TYR A 47 -22.64 29.18 -5.45
CA TYR A 47 -21.38 28.46 -5.28
C TYR A 47 -20.40 28.75 -6.42
N LYS A 48 -20.91 28.75 -7.67
CA LYS A 48 -20.10 29.08 -8.85
C LYS A 48 -19.55 30.49 -8.76
N THR A 49 -20.40 31.44 -8.33
CA THR A 49 -20.02 32.84 -8.12
C THR A 49 -18.93 32.98 -7.05
N LEU A 50 -19.03 32.24 -5.93
CA LEU A 50 -18.01 32.23 -4.90
C LEU A 50 -16.69 31.64 -5.40
N TYR A 51 -16.74 30.50 -6.10
CA TYR A 51 -15.52 29.89 -6.66
C TYR A 51 -14.86 30.80 -7.70
N LYS A 52 -15.64 31.42 -8.57
CA LYS A 52 -15.14 32.41 -9.54
C LYS A 52 -14.49 33.60 -8.84
N SER A 53 -15.14 34.13 -7.80
CA SER A 53 -14.60 35.24 -6.99
C SER A 53 -13.26 34.86 -6.34
N LEU A 54 -13.16 33.64 -5.82
CA LEU A 54 -11.93 33.09 -5.25
C LEU A 54 -10.81 33.01 -6.29
N THR A 55 -11.10 32.44 -7.46
CA THR A 55 -10.14 32.29 -8.54
C THR A 55 -9.62 33.64 -9.03
N GLU A 56 -10.51 34.63 -9.20
CA GLU A 56 -10.13 35.98 -9.60
C GLU A 56 -9.29 36.69 -8.54
N PHE A 57 -9.62 36.52 -7.25
CA PHE A 57 -8.82 37.06 -6.15
C PHE A 57 -7.40 36.51 -6.15
N HIS A 58 -7.25 35.19 -6.25
CA HIS A 58 -5.95 34.53 -6.29
C HIS A 58 -5.13 34.91 -7.52
N ASN A 59 -5.77 35.08 -8.67
CA ASN A 59 -5.09 35.54 -9.89
C ASN A 59 -4.49 36.95 -9.74
N GLN A 60 -5.14 37.81 -8.96
CA GLN A 60 -4.73 39.20 -8.73
C GLN A 60 -3.70 39.34 -7.61
N THR A 61 -3.86 38.57 -6.53
CA THR A 61 -3.12 38.81 -5.28
C THR A 61 -2.10 37.74 -4.94
N LYS A 62 -2.31 36.49 -5.41
CA LYS A 62 -1.56 35.28 -5.01
C LYS A 62 -1.52 35.06 -3.49
N ALA A 63 -2.51 35.55 -2.78
CA ALA A 63 -2.61 35.46 -1.32
C ALA A 63 -3.96 34.83 -0.91
N ASN A 64 -4.02 34.36 0.33
CA ASN A 64 -5.26 33.87 0.92
C ASN A 64 -6.22 35.04 1.16
N PRO A 65 -7.47 34.92 0.71
CA PRO A 65 -8.47 35.94 1.04
C PRO A 65 -8.94 35.80 2.50
N THR A 66 -9.09 36.93 3.15
CA THR A 66 -9.90 36.99 4.37
C THR A 66 -11.38 36.98 4.01
N LEU A 67 -12.26 36.74 5.01
CA LEU A 67 -13.69 36.88 4.82
C LEU A 67 -14.04 38.27 4.22
N LYS A 68 -13.37 39.33 4.68
CA LYS A 68 -13.58 40.69 4.20
C LYS A 68 -13.18 40.87 2.74
N ASP A 69 -12.04 40.27 2.34
CA ASP A 69 -11.57 40.34 0.98
C ASP A 69 -12.55 39.65 0.02
N MET A 70 -13.04 38.46 0.40
CA MET A 70 -14.05 37.74 -0.38
C MET A 70 -15.37 38.51 -0.46
N MET A 71 -15.79 39.18 0.62
CA MET A 71 -16.98 40.06 0.60
C MET A 71 -16.85 41.21 -0.39
N ILE A 72 -15.65 41.80 -0.51
CA ILE A 72 -15.35 42.86 -1.48
C ILE A 72 -15.32 42.27 -2.90
N GLN A 73 -14.62 41.15 -3.09
CA GLN A 73 -14.48 40.53 -4.43
C GLN A 73 -15.83 40.10 -5.00
N VAL A 74 -16.71 39.50 -4.19
CA VAL A 74 -18.07 39.15 -4.59
C VAL A 74 -18.88 40.43 -4.99
N ALA A 75 -18.71 41.52 -4.27
CA ALA A 75 -19.41 42.79 -4.60
C ALA A 75 -18.93 43.43 -5.90
N LEU A 76 -17.71 43.15 -6.35
CA LEU A 76 -17.18 43.58 -7.63
C LEU A 76 -17.75 42.78 -8.82
N LEU A 77 -18.13 41.53 -8.58
CA LEU A 77 -18.59 40.62 -9.62
C LEU A 77 -20.12 40.58 -9.77
N VAL A 78 -20.85 40.79 -8.67
CA VAL A 78 -22.32 40.65 -8.63
C VAL A 78 -22.99 42.00 -8.63
N ASN A 79 -23.72 42.32 -9.71
CA ASN A 79 -24.44 43.58 -9.87
C ASN A 79 -25.86 43.56 -9.25
N ASN A 80 -26.45 42.39 -9.06
CA ASN A 80 -27.79 42.22 -8.53
C ASN A 80 -27.76 42.20 -6.99
N GLN A 81 -28.50 43.12 -6.35
CA GLN A 81 -28.48 43.25 -4.89
C GLN A 81 -29.03 42.01 -4.16
N THR A 82 -30.05 41.34 -4.72
CA THR A 82 -30.61 40.11 -4.11
C THR A 82 -29.62 38.95 -4.20
N GLU A 83 -29.03 38.79 -5.36
CA GLU A 83 -27.96 37.76 -5.56
C GLU A 83 -26.76 38.04 -4.66
N LEU A 84 -26.30 39.28 -4.58
CA LEU A 84 -25.22 39.72 -3.71
C LEU A 84 -25.51 39.39 -2.24
N ALA A 85 -26.74 39.61 -1.78
CA ALA A 85 -27.14 39.27 -0.41
C ALA A 85 -27.07 37.75 -0.15
N ASN A 86 -27.56 36.94 -1.11
CA ASN A 86 -27.54 35.48 -1.02
C ASN A 86 -26.13 34.93 -1.01
N VAL A 87 -25.26 35.39 -1.90
CA VAL A 87 -23.85 34.94 -1.97
C VAL A 87 -23.09 35.34 -0.71
N ARG A 88 -23.32 36.54 -0.16
CA ARG A 88 -22.73 36.98 1.10
C ARG A 88 -23.23 36.19 2.32
N ALA A 89 -24.50 35.80 2.31
CA ALA A 89 -25.04 34.96 3.37
C ALA A 89 -24.39 33.57 3.35
N LEU A 90 -24.28 32.95 2.16
CA LEU A 90 -23.56 31.68 1.98
C LEU A 90 -22.12 31.79 2.43
N LEU A 91 -21.38 32.82 2.01
CA LEU A 91 -19.97 33.01 2.41
C LEU A 91 -19.79 33.13 3.93
N LYS A 92 -20.73 33.80 4.64
CA LYS A 92 -20.69 33.87 6.11
C LYS A 92 -20.90 32.52 6.76
N ASN A 93 -21.84 31.72 6.23
CA ASN A 93 -22.07 30.36 6.74
C ASN A 93 -20.84 29.48 6.53
N LEU A 94 -20.28 29.47 5.34
CA LEU A 94 -19.06 28.73 5.02
C LEU A 94 -17.87 29.14 5.89
N HIS A 95 -17.75 30.42 6.25
CA HIS A 95 -16.72 30.90 7.16
C HIS A 95 -16.95 30.43 8.59
N ALA A 96 -18.19 30.45 9.08
CA ALA A 96 -18.54 29.94 10.41
C ALA A 96 -18.23 28.42 10.49
N ASP A 97 -18.70 27.65 9.51
CA ASP A 97 -18.45 26.21 9.42
C ASP A 97 -16.94 25.90 9.37
N TYR A 98 -16.16 26.71 8.63
CA TYR A 98 -14.70 26.55 8.59
C TYR A 98 -14.07 26.74 9.96
N ILE A 99 -14.47 27.78 10.71
CA ILE A 99 -13.93 28.06 12.04
C ILE A 99 -14.34 26.97 13.04
N ASP A 100 -15.61 26.57 13.02
CA ASP A 100 -16.16 25.64 14.03
C ASP A 100 -15.73 24.19 13.77
N GLU A 101 -15.56 23.79 12.50
CA GLU A 101 -15.35 22.39 12.16
C GLU A 101 -14.00 22.06 11.53
N HIS A 102 -13.33 23.02 10.88
CA HIS A 102 -12.20 22.71 10.00
C HIS A 102 -10.87 23.30 10.43
N VAL A 103 -10.82 24.35 11.25
CA VAL A 103 -9.56 25.00 11.64
C VAL A 103 -8.63 24.01 12.33
N ASP A 104 -9.14 23.23 13.28
CA ASP A 104 -8.38 22.28 14.07
C ASP A 104 -8.29 20.86 13.46
N LYS A 105 -8.94 20.61 12.30
CA LYS A 105 -8.85 19.31 11.64
C LYS A 105 -7.47 19.11 11.02
N ASP A 106 -6.99 17.88 11.13
CA ASP A 106 -5.77 17.43 10.45
C ASP A 106 -5.86 17.68 8.94
N THR A 107 -4.80 18.22 8.36
CA THR A 107 -4.72 18.52 6.92
C THR A 107 -5.00 17.29 6.06
N SER A 108 -4.63 16.08 6.54
CA SER A 108 -4.93 14.81 5.83
C SER A 108 -6.42 14.57 5.67
N VAL A 109 -7.21 14.93 6.67
CA VAL A 109 -8.68 14.81 6.63
C VAL A 109 -9.27 15.82 5.65
N LYS A 110 -8.78 17.06 5.68
CA LYS A 110 -9.19 18.13 4.73
C LYS A 110 -8.91 17.71 3.28
N CYS A 111 -7.72 17.19 2.99
CA CYS A 111 -7.35 16.69 1.67
C CYS A 111 -8.28 15.58 1.19
N LYS A 112 -8.65 14.63 2.06
CA LYS A 112 -9.58 13.55 1.70
C LYS A 112 -10.96 14.07 1.27
N PHE A 113 -11.48 15.10 1.92
CA PHE A 113 -12.76 15.71 1.50
C PHE A 113 -12.67 16.30 0.09
N VAL A 114 -11.58 17.00 -0.21
CA VAL A 114 -11.37 17.60 -1.54
C VAL A 114 -11.13 16.51 -2.60
N GLU A 115 -10.34 15.49 -2.30
CA GLU A 115 -10.11 14.35 -3.19
C GLU A 115 -11.42 13.64 -3.54
N GLU A 116 -12.25 13.34 -2.54
CA GLU A 116 -13.54 12.68 -2.74
C GLU A 116 -14.48 13.55 -3.58
N PHE A 117 -14.51 14.85 -3.32
CA PHE A 117 -15.30 15.80 -4.09
C PHE A 117 -14.85 15.87 -5.55
N VAL A 118 -13.54 15.98 -5.79
CA VAL A 118 -12.97 16.02 -7.14
C VAL A 118 -13.25 14.73 -7.89
N LYS A 119 -13.01 13.59 -7.29
CA LYS A 119 -13.26 12.27 -7.90
C LYS A 119 -14.71 12.12 -8.28
N ARG A 120 -15.63 12.41 -7.37
CA ARG A 120 -17.06 12.24 -7.56
C ARG A 120 -17.61 13.19 -8.63
N ASN A 121 -17.40 14.51 -8.47
CA ASN A 121 -17.95 15.50 -9.39
C ASN A 121 -17.24 15.48 -10.76
N GLY A 122 -15.93 15.20 -10.80
CA GLY A 122 -15.19 15.03 -12.05
C GLY A 122 -15.73 13.87 -12.88
N MET A 123 -16.02 12.73 -12.25
CA MET A 123 -16.67 11.60 -12.92
C MET A 123 -18.09 11.97 -13.40
N GLU A 124 -18.91 12.65 -12.60
CA GLU A 124 -20.26 13.10 -12.97
C GLU A 124 -20.22 14.01 -14.20
N ILE A 125 -19.30 14.98 -14.23
CA ILE A 125 -19.07 15.86 -15.38
C ILE A 125 -18.69 15.06 -16.63
N CYS A 126 -17.77 14.08 -16.50
CA CYS A 126 -17.39 13.23 -17.63
C CYS A 126 -18.56 12.42 -18.16
N PHE A 127 -19.31 11.76 -17.30
CA PHE A 127 -20.46 10.94 -17.71
C PHE A 127 -21.58 11.78 -18.30
N SER A 128 -21.88 12.95 -17.73
CA SER A 128 -22.90 13.87 -18.26
C SER A 128 -22.58 14.28 -19.70
N LYS A 129 -21.30 14.55 -19.98
CA LYS A 129 -20.84 14.90 -21.33
C LYS A 129 -20.94 13.71 -22.29
N VAL A 130 -20.58 12.51 -21.84
CA VAL A 130 -20.74 11.29 -22.65
C VAL A 130 -22.21 11.04 -23.00
N PHE A 131 -23.11 11.17 -22.04
CA PHE A 131 -24.55 11.02 -22.29
C PHE A 131 -25.07 12.06 -23.26
N GLU A 132 -24.59 13.31 -23.17
CA GLU A 132 -24.95 14.37 -24.11
C GLU A 132 -24.45 14.08 -25.53
N ASP A 133 -23.20 13.65 -25.68
CA ASP A 133 -22.61 13.29 -26.97
C ASP A 133 -23.33 12.11 -27.63
N ILE A 134 -23.67 11.07 -26.85
CA ILE A 134 -24.49 9.93 -27.33
C ILE A 134 -25.89 10.40 -27.75
N LYS A 135 -26.56 11.24 -26.97
CA LYS A 135 -27.90 11.75 -27.27
C LYS A 135 -27.93 12.59 -28.55
N ASN A 136 -26.84 13.28 -28.83
CA ASN A 136 -26.72 14.15 -30.01
C ASN A 136 -26.10 13.43 -31.22
N ASP A 137 -26.03 12.10 -31.20
CA ASP A 137 -25.48 11.24 -32.26
C ASP A 137 -24.03 11.59 -32.66
N LYS A 138 -23.28 12.17 -31.71
CA LYS A 138 -21.84 12.45 -31.86
C LYS A 138 -21.04 11.21 -31.53
N GLY A 139 -20.02 10.94 -32.32
CA GLY A 139 -19.08 9.86 -32.04
C GLY A 139 -18.41 10.05 -30.68
N VAL A 140 -18.41 8.99 -29.84
CA VAL A 140 -17.80 9.00 -28.53
C VAL A 140 -16.35 8.50 -28.63
N ASP A 141 -15.39 9.33 -28.30
CA ASP A 141 -13.97 8.96 -28.19
C ASP A 141 -13.69 8.35 -26.82
N TRP A 142 -13.80 7.03 -26.73
CA TRP A 142 -13.61 6.28 -25.50
C TRP A 142 -12.19 6.40 -24.91
N GLY A 143 -11.17 6.63 -25.77
CA GLY A 143 -9.79 6.87 -25.30
C GLY A 143 -9.69 8.17 -24.50
N LYS A 144 -10.22 9.26 -25.07
CA LYS A 144 -10.23 10.56 -24.37
C LYS A 144 -11.05 10.55 -23.08
N ILE A 145 -12.15 9.78 -23.05
CA ILE A 145 -12.95 9.63 -21.84
C ILE A 145 -12.16 8.87 -20.78
N HIS A 146 -11.52 7.78 -21.15
CA HIS A 146 -10.66 7.00 -20.24
C HIS A 146 -9.57 7.89 -19.63
N ASP A 147 -8.86 8.65 -20.45
CA ASP A 147 -7.80 9.56 -19.98
C ASP A 147 -8.32 10.61 -19.00
N LYS A 148 -9.48 11.20 -19.30
CA LYS A 148 -10.12 12.17 -18.40
C LYS A 148 -10.60 11.56 -17.09
N LEU A 149 -11.23 10.38 -17.16
CA LEU A 149 -11.63 9.67 -15.95
C LEU A 149 -10.42 9.33 -15.08
N LYS A 150 -9.32 8.92 -15.71
CA LYS A 150 -8.07 8.63 -15.02
C LYS A 150 -7.52 9.83 -14.26
N VAL A 151 -7.58 11.04 -14.83
CA VAL A 151 -7.16 12.27 -14.14
C VAL A 151 -7.93 12.48 -12.84
N PHE A 152 -9.23 12.20 -12.82
CA PHE A 152 -10.05 12.36 -11.61
C PHE A 152 -9.91 11.20 -10.64
N THR A 153 -9.83 9.96 -11.12
CA THR A 153 -9.67 8.77 -10.25
C THR A 153 -8.32 8.73 -9.57
N ASP A 154 -7.27 9.18 -10.26
CA ASP A 154 -5.90 9.18 -9.76
C ASP A 154 -5.56 10.47 -8.98
N PHE A 155 -6.48 11.43 -8.93
CA PHE A 155 -6.27 12.67 -8.21
C PHE A 155 -6.03 12.41 -6.71
N SER A 156 -4.90 12.89 -6.23
CA SER A 156 -4.51 12.84 -4.82
C SER A 156 -3.71 14.08 -4.47
N ILE A 157 -4.03 14.67 -3.33
CA ILE A 157 -3.30 15.83 -2.82
C ILE A 157 -2.05 15.33 -2.09
N VAL A 158 -0.89 15.55 -2.71
CA VAL A 158 0.39 15.19 -2.09
C VAL A 158 0.68 16.16 -0.96
N GLN A 159 0.59 15.69 0.27
CA GLN A 159 1.01 16.48 1.42
C GLN A 159 2.53 16.46 1.55
N THR A 160 3.13 17.62 1.51
CA THR A 160 4.54 17.79 1.89
C THR A 160 4.60 18.46 3.25
N SER A 161 5.02 17.70 4.27
CA SER A 161 5.31 18.24 5.59
C SER A 161 6.84 18.46 5.67
N PRO A 162 7.35 19.65 5.37
CA PRO A 162 8.76 19.91 5.52
C PRO A 162 9.16 19.83 7.00
N CYS A 163 10.25 19.12 7.30
CA CYS A 163 10.81 19.08 8.65
C CYS A 163 11.99 20.07 8.72
N HIS A 164 11.84 21.13 9.49
CA HIS A 164 12.94 22.05 9.77
C HIS A 164 13.87 21.45 10.81
N MET A 165 15.12 21.13 10.42
CA MET A 165 16.11 20.44 11.28
C MET A 165 16.44 21.18 12.59
N GLY A 166 16.22 22.49 12.63
CA GLY A 166 16.36 23.29 13.87
C GLY A 166 15.12 23.30 14.77
N ASN A 167 14.00 22.71 14.34
CA ASN A 167 12.77 22.61 15.13
C ASN A 167 12.64 21.20 15.72
N ILE A 168 12.89 21.08 17.00
CA ILE A 168 12.89 19.80 17.73
C ILE A 168 11.50 19.16 17.72
N GLU A 169 10.44 19.95 17.79
CA GLU A 169 9.05 19.45 17.79
C GLU A 169 8.67 18.84 16.43
N GLU A 170 9.03 19.51 15.33
CA GLU A 170 8.84 18.99 13.97
C GLU A 170 9.66 17.72 13.73
N PHE A 171 10.90 17.69 14.22
CA PHE A 171 11.74 16.51 14.15
C PHE A 171 11.13 15.34 14.94
N GLU A 172 10.64 15.59 16.17
CA GLU A 172 10.00 14.56 16.99
C GLU A 172 8.71 14.05 16.33
N LYS A 173 7.91 14.94 15.74
CA LYS A 173 6.71 14.57 14.98
C LYS A 173 7.08 13.67 13.79
N SER A 174 8.02 14.09 12.94
CA SER A 174 8.50 13.31 11.80
C SER A 174 9.08 11.96 12.23
N ARG A 175 9.78 11.91 13.36
CA ARG A 175 10.31 10.67 13.94
C ARG A 175 9.20 9.73 14.38
N LYS A 176 8.16 10.24 15.06
CA LYS A 176 7.00 9.43 15.48
C LYS A 176 6.22 8.90 14.29
N GLU A 177 6.06 9.69 13.25
CA GLU A 177 5.39 9.28 12.00
C GLU A 177 6.18 8.16 11.29
N ALA A 178 7.51 8.25 11.25
CA ALA A 178 8.36 7.31 10.54
C ALA A 178 8.59 5.97 11.26
N ILE A 179 8.75 5.99 12.57
CA ILE A 179 9.17 4.80 13.35
C ILE A 179 8.30 4.51 14.58
N GLY A 180 7.26 5.30 14.78
CA GLY A 180 6.39 5.22 15.96
C GLY A 180 7.08 5.66 17.26
N ASP A 181 6.37 5.54 18.38
CA ASP A 181 6.94 5.78 19.71
C ASP A 181 7.78 4.57 20.14
N GLU A 182 9.07 4.78 20.41
CA GLU A 182 10.02 3.70 20.77
C GLU A 182 9.55 2.81 21.93
N LYS A 183 8.76 3.35 22.84
CA LYS A 183 8.34 2.64 24.04
C LYS A 183 7.05 1.84 23.88
N THR A 184 6.21 2.22 22.93
CA THR A 184 4.86 1.67 22.79
C THR A 184 4.61 0.99 21.45
N THR A 185 5.37 1.33 20.40
CA THR A 185 5.14 0.80 19.06
C THR A 185 5.84 -0.53 18.86
N LYS A 186 5.06 -1.59 18.72
CA LYS A 186 5.57 -2.89 18.26
C LYS A 186 6.16 -2.73 16.86
N LYS A 187 7.21 -3.49 16.55
CA LYS A 187 7.90 -3.47 15.25
C LYS A 187 7.85 -4.85 14.63
N ILE A 188 7.54 -4.92 13.34
CA ILE A 188 7.59 -6.17 12.57
C ILE A 188 9.05 -6.56 12.40
N ARG A 189 9.46 -7.63 13.03
CA ARG A 189 10.81 -8.18 12.91
C ARG A 189 10.86 -9.22 11.78
N PHE A 190 12.01 -9.35 11.16
CA PHE A 190 12.26 -10.53 10.35
C PHE A 190 12.38 -11.75 11.28
N PHE A 191 11.90 -12.90 10.86
CA PHE A 191 11.82 -14.09 11.71
C PHE A 191 13.20 -14.65 12.18
N LEU A 192 14.31 -14.12 11.66
CA LEU A 192 15.67 -14.44 12.06
C LEU A 192 16.34 -13.26 12.76
N ASP A 193 16.80 -13.47 13.98
CA ASP A 193 17.33 -12.40 14.84
C ASP A 193 18.58 -11.74 14.27
N HIS A 194 19.53 -12.53 13.75
CA HIS A 194 20.75 -11.97 13.19
C HIS A 194 20.55 -11.17 11.91
N ILE A 195 19.42 -11.34 11.22
CA ILE A 195 19.04 -10.46 10.12
C ILE A 195 18.51 -9.12 10.66
N ASN A 196 17.74 -9.14 11.77
CA ASN A 196 17.27 -7.91 12.41
C ASN A 196 18.41 -7.02 12.88
N ASP A 197 19.54 -7.58 13.26
CA ASP A 197 20.74 -6.82 13.64
C ASP A 197 21.31 -5.98 12.49
N THR A 198 20.95 -6.28 11.25
CA THR A 198 21.37 -5.49 10.09
C THR A 198 20.49 -4.28 9.82
N PHE A 199 19.29 -4.22 10.37
CA PHE A 199 18.38 -3.10 10.20
C PHE A 199 18.65 -1.99 11.22
N SER A 200 18.64 -0.74 10.80
CA SER A 200 18.86 0.43 11.68
C SER A 200 17.89 0.47 12.87
N HIS A 201 16.67 -0.03 12.67
CA HIS A 201 15.63 -0.08 13.71
C HIS A 201 15.43 -1.49 14.27
N LYS A 202 16.31 -2.43 13.94
CA LYS A 202 16.21 -3.88 14.29
C LYS A 202 14.87 -4.48 13.87
N ALA A 203 14.26 -3.95 12.81
CA ALA A 203 12.97 -4.35 12.29
C ALA A 203 12.75 -3.89 10.84
N LEU A 204 11.77 -4.47 10.18
CA LEU A 204 11.22 -4.00 8.92
C LEU A 204 10.41 -2.72 9.16
N VAL A 205 10.56 -1.74 8.28
CA VAL A 205 9.90 -0.42 8.43
C VAL A 205 8.68 -0.36 7.50
N PRO A 206 7.49 0.07 7.97
CA PRO A 206 6.35 0.34 7.10
C PRO A 206 6.72 1.26 5.94
N GLY A 207 6.12 1.02 4.77
CA GLY A 207 6.44 1.77 3.55
C GLY A 207 7.71 1.32 2.83
N THR A 208 8.42 0.30 3.35
CA THR A 208 9.57 -0.30 2.67
C THR A 208 9.20 -1.58 1.92
N LEU A 209 9.95 -1.86 0.86
CA LEU A 209 9.81 -3.07 0.05
C LEU A 209 11.04 -3.97 0.22
N THR A 210 10.81 -5.15 0.80
CA THR A 210 11.83 -6.19 0.96
C THR A 210 11.64 -7.29 -0.08
N MET A 211 12.69 -7.59 -0.84
CA MET A 211 12.71 -8.72 -1.78
C MET A 211 13.32 -9.94 -1.10
N ILE A 212 12.62 -11.07 -1.19
CA ILE A 212 13.18 -12.40 -0.85
C ILE A 212 13.52 -13.10 -2.15
N SER A 213 14.82 -13.33 -2.39
CA SER A 213 15.30 -13.97 -3.62
C SER A 213 15.81 -15.37 -3.35
N ALA A 214 15.24 -16.37 -4.02
CA ALA A 214 15.67 -17.76 -3.92
C ALA A 214 15.38 -18.52 -5.21
N PRO A 215 16.25 -19.46 -5.64
CA PRO A 215 15.97 -20.37 -6.72
C PRO A 215 14.74 -21.24 -6.45
N PRO A 216 14.11 -21.82 -7.49
CA PRO A 216 13.04 -22.79 -7.32
C PRO A 216 13.46 -23.94 -6.41
N GLY A 217 12.58 -24.38 -5.51
CA GLY A 217 12.82 -25.51 -4.61
C GLY A 217 13.77 -25.23 -3.44
N VAL A 218 14.33 -24.03 -3.31
CA VAL A 218 15.27 -23.68 -2.23
C VAL A 218 14.57 -23.28 -0.93
N GLY A 219 13.26 -23.05 -0.94
CA GLY A 219 12.49 -22.68 0.24
C GLY A 219 12.00 -21.24 0.27
N LYS A 220 11.81 -20.60 -0.89
CA LYS A 220 11.30 -19.24 -1.02
C LYS A 220 9.95 -19.07 -0.29
N THR A 221 8.92 -19.81 -0.69
CA THR A 221 7.60 -19.82 -0.05
C THR A 221 7.68 -20.15 1.44
N LEU A 222 8.52 -21.11 1.79
CA LEU A 222 8.73 -21.52 3.18
C LEU A 222 9.32 -20.38 4.02
N THR A 223 10.27 -19.62 3.49
CA THR A 223 10.80 -18.40 4.12
C THR A 223 9.69 -17.38 4.36
N LEU A 224 8.81 -17.18 3.36
CA LEU A 224 7.69 -16.23 3.47
C LEU A 224 6.62 -16.70 4.46
N VAL A 225 6.35 -18.00 4.54
CA VAL A 225 5.46 -18.59 5.58
C VAL A 225 6.03 -18.29 6.97
N ASN A 226 7.33 -18.53 7.21
CA ASN A 226 7.95 -18.24 8.51
C ASN A 226 7.89 -16.75 8.85
N GLN A 227 8.04 -15.86 7.86
CA GLN A 227 7.88 -14.43 8.08
C GLN A 227 6.43 -14.04 8.44
N GLY A 228 5.44 -14.64 7.77
CA GLY A 228 4.03 -14.42 8.08
C GLY A 228 3.64 -14.92 9.45
N VAL A 229 4.17 -16.09 9.85
CA VAL A 229 3.99 -16.67 11.18
C VAL A 229 4.60 -15.76 12.25
N SER A 230 5.86 -15.35 12.10
CA SER A 230 6.56 -14.48 13.04
C SER A 230 5.86 -13.13 13.25
N ALA A 231 5.43 -12.49 12.17
CA ALA A 231 4.67 -11.24 12.27
C ALA A 231 3.35 -11.43 13.07
N ALA A 232 2.65 -12.53 12.82
CA ALA A 232 1.40 -12.84 13.51
C ALA A 232 1.61 -13.19 14.99
N GLU A 233 2.71 -13.86 15.35
CA GLU A 233 3.11 -14.15 16.73
C GLU A 233 3.43 -12.86 17.51
N ASP A 234 4.02 -11.87 16.84
CA ASP A 234 4.24 -10.53 17.38
C ASP A 234 2.94 -9.70 17.47
N GLY A 235 1.83 -10.24 16.96
CA GLY A 235 0.48 -9.65 17.04
C GLY A 235 0.15 -8.71 15.89
N PHE A 236 0.89 -8.77 14.78
CA PHE A 236 0.61 -8.02 13.56
C PHE A 236 -0.31 -8.80 12.62
N THR A 237 -1.14 -8.07 11.86
CA THR A 237 -2.01 -8.65 10.85
C THR A 237 -1.24 -8.83 9.54
N ASN A 238 -1.13 -10.07 9.10
CA ASN A 238 -0.40 -10.46 7.90
C ASN A 238 -1.35 -10.90 6.78
N LEU A 239 -1.11 -10.41 5.57
CA LEU A 239 -1.72 -10.90 4.33
C LEU A 239 -0.65 -11.57 3.47
N HIS A 240 -0.84 -12.85 3.13
CA HIS A 240 0.02 -13.56 2.18
C HIS A 240 -0.76 -13.89 0.90
N ILE A 241 -0.29 -13.36 -0.22
CA ILE A 241 -0.91 -13.52 -1.54
C ILE A 241 -0.06 -14.47 -2.37
N PHE A 242 -0.68 -15.57 -2.80
CA PHE A 242 -0.09 -16.58 -3.67
C PHE A 242 -0.59 -16.36 -5.11
N LEU A 243 0.34 -16.22 -6.04
CA LEU A 243 0.03 -15.98 -7.45
C LEU A 243 0.23 -17.27 -8.25
N GLY A 244 -0.78 -18.12 -8.24
CA GLY A 244 -0.89 -19.30 -9.08
C GLY A 244 -0.22 -20.59 -8.60
N ASP A 245 0.70 -20.54 -7.65
CA ASP A 245 1.45 -21.72 -7.22
C ASP A 245 0.70 -22.57 -6.18
N LEU A 246 -0.08 -21.92 -5.32
CA LEU A 246 -0.83 -22.60 -4.26
C LEU A 246 -2.28 -22.10 -4.23
N ASN A 247 -3.22 -22.98 -3.97
CA ASN A 247 -4.57 -22.59 -3.59
C ASN A 247 -4.64 -22.25 -2.09
N ASN A 248 -5.76 -21.67 -1.63
CA ASN A 248 -5.92 -21.26 -0.24
C ASN A 248 -5.81 -22.43 0.75
N TYR A 249 -6.27 -23.63 0.37
CA TYR A 249 -6.22 -24.81 1.23
C TYR A 249 -4.75 -25.26 1.44
N ASP A 250 -4.00 -25.45 0.36
CA ASP A 250 -2.60 -25.87 0.43
C ASP A 250 -1.73 -24.85 1.17
N ALA A 251 -2.01 -23.55 0.94
CA ALA A 251 -1.37 -22.47 1.69
C ALA A 251 -1.69 -22.55 3.18
N SER A 252 -2.97 -22.75 3.55
CA SER A 252 -3.39 -22.90 4.95
C SER A 252 -2.73 -24.10 5.63
N CYS A 253 -2.63 -25.24 4.95
CA CYS A 253 -1.96 -26.42 5.49
C CYS A 253 -0.50 -26.16 5.83
N ARG A 254 0.23 -25.34 5.02
CA ARG A 254 1.62 -24.95 5.32
C ARG A 254 1.72 -24.08 6.59
N TYR A 255 0.81 -23.13 6.75
CA TYR A 255 0.74 -22.31 7.96
C TYR A 255 0.38 -23.15 9.19
N ILE A 256 -0.59 -24.06 9.07
CA ILE A 256 -0.99 -24.98 10.15
C ILE A 256 0.17 -25.89 10.52
N ALA A 257 0.91 -26.46 9.55
CA ALA A 257 2.08 -27.29 9.80
C ALA A 257 3.15 -26.55 10.60
N ASN A 258 3.40 -25.29 10.26
CA ASN A 258 4.34 -24.42 10.96
C ASN A 258 3.85 -24.11 12.40
N PHE A 259 2.63 -23.63 12.57
CA PHE A 259 2.05 -23.30 13.89
C PHE A 259 1.92 -24.51 14.83
N ALA A 260 1.64 -25.68 14.27
CA ALA A 260 1.48 -26.92 15.03
C ALA A 260 2.80 -27.65 15.26
N HIS A 261 3.88 -27.26 14.57
CA HIS A 261 5.15 -28.00 14.48
C HIS A 261 4.95 -29.47 14.10
N ARG A 262 4.03 -29.72 13.14
CA ARG A 262 3.71 -31.06 12.62
C ARG A 262 4.10 -31.16 11.15
N PRO A 263 4.45 -32.35 10.67
CA PRO A 263 4.73 -32.57 9.26
C PRO A 263 3.54 -32.15 8.37
N LEU A 264 3.81 -31.46 7.28
CA LEU A 264 2.80 -31.08 6.31
C LEU A 264 2.04 -32.28 5.74
N SER A 265 2.75 -33.41 5.53
CA SER A 265 2.14 -34.67 5.13
C SER A 265 1.04 -35.14 6.09
N ASP A 266 1.27 -34.97 7.39
CA ASP A 266 0.31 -35.38 8.40
C ASP A 266 -0.93 -34.49 8.35
N ILE A 267 -0.72 -33.16 8.22
CA ILE A 267 -1.84 -32.21 8.08
C ILE A 267 -2.67 -32.51 6.83
N LEU A 268 -2.04 -32.81 5.69
CA LEU A 268 -2.73 -33.13 4.44
C LEU A 268 -3.48 -34.45 4.47
N ASN A 269 -3.04 -35.41 5.32
CA ASN A 269 -3.68 -36.72 5.49
C ASN A 269 -4.77 -36.74 6.56
N MET A 270 -4.95 -35.64 7.34
CA MET A 270 -6.04 -35.53 8.31
C MET A 270 -7.38 -35.45 7.63
N THR A 271 -8.42 -35.98 8.28
CA THR A 271 -9.82 -35.72 7.92
C THR A 271 -10.18 -34.26 8.19
N PHE A 272 -11.28 -33.80 7.62
CA PHE A 272 -11.79 -32.43 7.86
C PHE A 272 -12.05 -32.18 9.35
N GLU A 273 -12.58 -33.18 10.05
CA GLU A 273 -12.87 -33.12 11.48
C GLU A 273 -11.57 -32.94 12.30
N GLU A 274 -10.54 -33.74 12.00
CA GLU A 274 -9.24 -33.65 12.65
C GLU A 274 -8.54 -32.32 12.40
N GLN A 275 -8.59 -31.80 11.14
CA GLN A 275 -8.05 -30.48 10.80
C GLN A 275 -8.81 -29.38 11.54
N SER A 276 -10.14 -29.47 11.61
CA SER A 276 -10.98 -28.51 12.31
C SER A 276 -10.69 -28.47 13.80
N GLU A 277 -10.49 -29.63 14.42
CA GLU A 277 -10.12 -29.73 15.84
C GLU A 277 -8.75 -29.08 16.10
N LEU A 278 -7.76 -29.40 15.27
CA LEU A 278 -6.42 -28.80 15.37
C LEU A 278 -6.48 -27.26 15.22
N ILE A 279 -7.24 -26.75 14.27
CA ILE A 279 -7.42 -25.30 14.10
C ILE A 279 -8.06 -24.69 15.35
N LYS A 280 -9.08 -25.33 15.95
CA LYS A 280 -9.72 -24.87 17.19
C LYS A 280 -8.73 -24.86 18.35
N GLU A 281 -7.91 -25.90 18.48
CA GLU A 281 -6.82 -25.93 19.49
C GLU A 281 -5.84 -24.77 19.31
N LEU A 282 -5.40 -24.52 18.08
CA LEU A 282 -4.52 -23.39 17.77
C LEU A 282 -5.18 -22.05 18.06
N MET A 283 -6.47 -21.91 17.76
CA MET A 283 -7.26 -20.68 18.00
C MET A 283 -7.57 -20.45 19.48
N ALA A 284 -7.60 -21.48 20.30
CA ALA A 284 -7.89 -21.40 21.73
C ALA A 284 -6.72 -20.83 22.56
N LYS A 285 -5.52 -20.82 22.00
CA LYS A 285 -4.33 -20.24 22.68
C LYS A 285 -4.56 -18.72 22.88
N PRO A 286 -4.19 -18.17 24.05
CA PRO A 286 -4.21 -16.72 24.24
C PRO A 286 -3.39 -16.01 23.16
N ASN A 287 -3.95 -14.95 22.58
CA ASN A 287 -3.30 -14.20 21.48
C ASN A 287 -2.91 -15.08 20.28
N SER A 288 -3.75 -16.06 19.95
CA SER A 288 -3.44 -17.02 18.88
C SER A 288 -3.03 -16.35 17.58
N PRO A 289 -1.82 -16.58 17.08
CA PRO A 289 -1.30 -15.92 15.88
C PRO A 289 -2.03 -16.35 14.59
N ILE A 290 -2.68 -17.51 14.59
CA ILE A 290 -3.42 -18.00 13.43
C ILE A 290 -4.53 -17.01 13.00
N LYS A 291 -5.12 -16.28 13.95
CA LYS A 291 -6.18 -15.30 13.70
C LYS A 291 -5.70 -14.06 12.93
N ASN A 292 -4.41 -13.80 12.97
CA ASN A 292 -3.80 -12.63 12.36
C ASN A 292 -3.30 -12.91 10.94
N ASN A 293 -3.44 -14.15 10.43
CA ASN A 293 -3.00 -14.51 9.10
C ASN A 293 -4.15 -14.61 8.11
N TRP A 294 -4.04 -13.86 7.03
CA TRP A 294 -4.94 -13.87 5.90
C TRP A 294 -4.21 -14.42 4.67
N LEU A 295 -4.84 -15.37 3.98
CA LEU A 295 -4.27 -16.05 2.83
C LEU A 295 -5.18 -15.85 1.63
N VAL A 296 -4.59 -15.47 0.50
CA VAL A 296 -5.32 -15.24 -0.75
C VAL A 296 -4.57 -15.85 -1.91
N SER A 297 -5.23 -16.72 -2.67
CA SER A 297 -4.70 -17.25 -3.93
C SER A 297 -5.34 -16.55 -5.11
N LEU A 298 -4.52 -16.05 -6.02
CA LEU A 298 -4.94 -15.40 -7.25
C LEU A 298 -4.34 -16.12 -8.46
N PRO A 299 -4.99 -16.10 -9.62
CA PRO A 299 -4.49 -16.81 -10.80
C PRO A 299 -3.21 -16.18 -11.36
N SER A 300 -2.24 -17.03 -11.71
CA SER A 300 -0.95 -16.65 -12.31
C SER A 300 -1.14 -15.94 -13.65
N GLY A 301 -0.40 -14.86 -13.88
CA GLY A 301 -0.31 -14.16 -15.15
C GLY A 301 -1.58 -13.44 -15.62
N LEU A 302 -2.65 -13.48 -14.84
CA LEU A 302 -3.92 -12.83 -15.18
C LEU A 302 -4.14 -11.51 -14.42
N VAL A 303 -3.55 -11.39 -13.22
CA VAL A 303 -3.74 -10.25 -12.33
C VAL A 303 -2.59 -9.26 -12.51
N GLY A 304 -2.90 -8.06 -12.98
CA GLY A 304 -1.95 -6.94 -13.03
C GLY A 304 -1.76 -6.29 -11.66
N VAL A 305 -0.71 -5.47 -11.52
CA VAL A 305 -0.37 -4.84 -10.23
C VAL A 305 -1.50 -3.94 -9.70
N ASP A 306 -2.21 -3.23 -10.54
CA ASP A 306 -3.34 -2.38 -10.11
C ASP A 306 -4.52 -3.23 -9.60
N GLN A 307 -4.80 -4.35 -10.29
CA GLN A 307 -5.83 -5.29 -9.85
C GLN A 307 -5.44 -5.96 -8.51
N LEU A 308 -4.17 -6.30 -8.34
CA LEU A 308 -3.64 -6.86 -7.09
C LEU A 308 -3.84 -5.87 -5.92
N ILE A 309 -3.46 -4.61 -6.11
CA ILE A 309 -3.65 -3.54 -5.11
C ILE A 309 -5.14 -3.35 -4.80
N ASN A 310 -6.00 -3.32 -5.82
CA ASN A 310 -7.45 -3.19 -5.63
C ASN A 310 -8.05 -4.37 -4.86
N GLU A 311 -7.57 -5.61 -5.08
CA GLU A 311 -8.03 -6.76 -4.29
C GLU A 311 -7.61 -6.65 -2.82
N ILE A 312 -6.39 -6.17 -2.53
CA ILE A 312 -5.96 -5.91 -1.14
C ILE A 312 -6.90 -4.88 -0.49
N ILE A 313 -7.16 -3.76 -1.15
CA ILE A 313 -8.05 -2.71 -0.64
C ILE A 313 -9.47 -3.25 -0.40
N LYS A 314 -10.03 -4.02 -1.33
CA LYS A 314 -11.36 -4.65 -1.18
C LYS A 314 -11.41 -5.58 0.05
N ILE A 315 -10.37 -6.39 0.26
CA ILE A 315 -10.32 -7.30 1.42
C ILE A 315 -10.28 -6.47 2.71
N GLN A 316 -9.45 -5.43 2.78
CA GLN A 316 -9.38 -4.54 3.93
C GLN A 316 -10.74 -3.89 4.22
N MET A 317 -11.38 -3.31 3.21
CA MET A 317 -12.69 -2.65 3.36
C MET A 317 -13.80 -3.63 3.76
N LYS A 318 -13.88 -4.80 3.08
CA LYS A 318 -14.92 -5.80 3.34
C LYS A 318 -14.86 -6.35 4.76
N ASN A 319 -13.66 -6.53 5.29
CA ASN A 319 -13.46 -7.18 6.59
C ASN A 319 -13.13 -6.17 7.70
N ASN A 320 -13.08 -4.87 7.40
CA ASN A 320 -12.66 -3.81 8.31
C ASN A 320 -11.33 -4.14 9.01
N VAL A 321 -10.33 -4.53 8.21
CA VAL A 321 -9.01 -4.95 8.67
C VAL A 321 -7.93 -4.13 7.98
N HIS A 322 -6.88 -3.77 8.71
CA HIS A 322 -5.65 -3.23 8.17
C HIS A 322 -4.56 -4.32 8.17
N PHE A 323 -3.78 -4.42 7.10
CA PHE A 323 -2.65 -5.34 7.04
C PHE A 323 -1.35 -4.61 7.35
N ASP A 324 -0.74 -4.94 8.48
CA ASP A 324 0.56 -4.41 8.88
C ASP A 324 1.69 -4.93 7.97
N GLN A 325 1.56 -6.19 7.53
CA GLN A 325 2.47 -6.85 6.60
C GLN A 325 1.72 -7.46 5.43
N ILE A 326 2.26 -7.27 4.22
CA ILE A 326 1.72 -7.86 2.99
C ILE A 326 2.85 -8.59 2.26
N ILE A 327 2.63 -9.86 1.99
CA ILE A 327 3.56 -10.76 1.32
C ILE A 327 3.01 -11.14 -0.05
N ILE A 328 3.82 -11.04 -1.10
CA ILE A 328 3.47 -11.39 -2.48
C ILE A 328 4.39 -12.51 -2.96
N ASP A 329 3.84 -13.70 -3.19
CA ASP A 329 4.56 -14.88 -3.67
C ASP A 329 4.03 -15.29 -5.05
N TYR A 330 4.68 -15.01 -6.18
CA TYR A 330 5.92 -14.26 -6.43
C TYR A 330 5.79 -13.32 -7.66
N ASP A 331 6.75 -12.45 -7.85
CA ASP A 331 6.69 -11.30 -8.78
C ASP A 331 6.47 -11.66 -10.26
N SER A 332 7.10 -12.72 -10.77
CA SER A 332 6.97 -13.10 -12.19
C SER A 332 5.58 -13.64 -12.57
N ASN A 333 4.72 -13.91 -11.58
CA ASN A 333 3.35 -14.32 -11.81
C ASN A 333 2.36 -13.13 -11.86
N ILE A 334 2.84 -11.91 -11.66
CA ILE A 334 2.06 -10.68 -11.90
C ILE A 334 2.02 -10.43 -13.41
N LYS A 335 0.82 -10.16 -13.94
CA LYS A 335 0.66 -9.85 -15.35
C LYS A 335 1.51 -8.63 -15.73
N PRO A 336 2.31 -8.71 -16.80
CA PRO A 336 3.12 -7.59 -17.28
C PRO A 336 2.27 -6.34 -17.56
N SER A 337 2.82 -5.17 -17.22
CA SER A 337 2.15 -3.86 -17.36
C SER A 337 2.76 -2.96 -18.43
N ALA A 338 3.79 -3.44 -19.12
CA ALA A 338 4.49 -2.71 -20.19
C ALA A 338 4.98 -3.70 -21.27
N ASP A 339 5.39 -3.16 -22.43
CA ASP A 339 5.79 -3.94 -23.61
C ASP A 339 7.09 -4.73 -23.40
N THR A 340 7.97 -4.28 -22.50
CA THR A 340 9.19 -5.01 -22.15
C THR A 340 9.10 -5.56 -20.73
N MET A 341 9.70 -6.74 -20.51
CA MET A 341 9.81 -7.34 -19.18
C MET A 341 10.58 -6.42 -18.20
N TYR A 342 11.56 -5.68 -18.72
CA TYR A 342 12.36 -4.74 -17.96
C TYR A 342 11.53 -3.57 -17.41
N ASP A 343 10.75 -2.92 -18.27
CA ASP A 343 9.90 -1.78 -17.89
C ASP A 343 8.74 -2.22 -17.02
N SER A 344 8.14 -3.37 -17.36
CA SER A 344 7.06 -3.97 -16.58
C SER A 344 7.48 -4.25 -15.13
N ALA A 345 8.66 -4.83 -14.92
CA ALA A 345 9.18 -5.08 -13.59
C ALA A 345 9.36 -3.78 -12.79
N GLY A 346 9.87 -2.72 -13.42
CA GLY A 346 9.99 -1.41 -12.80
C GLY A 346 8.64 -0.87 -12.32
N VAL A 347 7.63 -0.85 -13.20
CA VAL A 347 6.27 -0.37 -12.88
C VAL A 347 5.64 -1.17 -11.74
N ILE A 348 5.77 -2.50 -11.76
CA ILE A 348 5.23 -3.38 -10.72
C ILE A 348 5.83 -3.03 -9.36
N TYR A 349 7.15 -2.94 -9.27
CA TYR A 349 7.85 -2.71 -8.02
C TYR A 349 7.63 -1.28 -7.49
N ASP A 350 7.61 -0.26 -8.37
CA ASP A 350 7.30 1.12 -7.99
C ASP A 350 5.89 1.23 -7.39
N LYS A 351 4.88 0.61 -8.01
CA LYS A 351 3.50 0.63 -7.52
C LYS A 351 3.33 -0.11 -6.20
N ILE A 352 3.95 -1.29 -6.05
CA ILE A 352 3.90 -2.05 -4.80
C ILE A 352 4.54 -1.26 -3.67
N ARG A 353 5.72 -0.64 -3.93
CA ARG A 353 6.40 0.18 -2.92
C ARG A 353 5.60 1.43 -2.55
N ALA A 354 5.03 2.13 -3.54
CA ALA A 354 4.17 3.29 -3.31
C ALA A 354 2.92 2.93 -2.50
N PHE A 355 2.29 1.79 -2.82
CA PHE A 355 1.14 1.29 -2.06
C PHE A 355 1.53 0.97 -0.61
N GLY A 356 2.67 0.30 -0.38
CA GLY A 356 3.18 0.06 0.98
C GLY A 356 3.34 1.34 1.79
N GLY A 357 3.84 2.42 1.15
CA GLY A 357 3.96 3.73 1.78
C GLY A 357 2.61 4.35 2.14
N SER A 358 1.68 4.41 1.19
CA SER A 358 0.34 4.99 1.41
C SER A 358 -0.52 4.17 2.38
N ASN A 359 -0.33 2.84 2.42
CA ASN A 359 -1.04 1.93 3.32
C ASN A 359 -0.34 1.74 4.67
N SER A 360 0.84 2.35 4.87
CA SER A 360 1.67 2.16 6.07
C SER A 360 1.95 0.68 6.40
N SER A 361 2.17 -0.15 5.37
CA SER A 361 2.43 -1.58 5.50
C SER A 361 3.88 -1.92 5.17
N VAL A 362 4.41 -2.97 5.80
CA VAL A 362 5.65 -3.64 5.38
C VAL A 362 5.34 -4.52 4.19
N MET A 363 6.03 -4.28 3.06
CA MET A 363 5.86 -5.07 1.85
C MET A 363 6.99 -6.07 1.67
N LEU A 364 6.64 -7.34 1.45
CA LEU A 364 7.59 -8.37 1.05
C LEU A 364 7.18 -8.93 -0.32
N ILE A 365 8.15 -9.13 -1.20
CA ILE A 365 7.92 -9.74 -2.51
C ILE A 365 8.96 -10.83 -2.77
N ALA A 366 8.48 -12.00 -3.17
CA ALA A 366 9.35 -13.06 -3.62
C ALA A 366 9.79 -12.86 -5.07
N SER A 367 11.04 -13.17 -5.38
CA SER A 367 11.61 -13.13 -6.73
C SER A 367 12.54 -14.32 -6.96
N GLN A 368 12.61 -14.77 -8.20
CA GLN A 368 13.59 -15.77 -8.60
C GLN A 368 14.89 -15.10 -9.05
N PRO A 369 16.07 -15.60 -8.68
CA PRO A 369 17.33 -15.08 -9.20
C PRO A 369 17.56 -15.51 -10.65
N LYS A 370 18.53 -14.89 -11.31
CA LYS A 370 19.03 -15.36 -12.62
C LYS A 370 19.50 -16.81 -12.52
N ILE A 371 19.25 -17.59 -13.57
CA ILE A 371 19.59 -19.03 -13.64
C ILE A 371 21.09 -19.27 -13.37
N THR A 372 21.95 -18.34 -13.78
CA THR A 372 23.40 -18.41 -13.55
C THR A 372 23.82 -18.45 -12.08
N PHE A 373 22.92 -18.09 -11.18
CA PHE A 373 23.16 -18.13 -9.73
C PHE A 373 22.55 -19.36 -9.04
N TYR A 374 21.91 -20.26 -9.79
CA TYR A 374 21.36 -21.47 -9.19
C TYR A 374 22.48 -22.36 -8.66
N GLY A 375 22.28 -22.92 -7.48
CA GLY A 375 23.26 -23.76 -6.78
C GLY A 375 24.37 -23.00 -6.05
N GLN A 376 24.31 -21.67 -6.01
CA GLN A 376 25.23 -20.87 -5.20
C GLN A 376 24.68 -20.70 -3.78
N GLU A 377 25.57 -20.77 -2.77
CA GLU A 377 25.22 -20.52 -1.37
C GLU A 377 24.89 -19.05 -1.11
N ILE A 378 25.57 -18.14 -1.81
CA ILE A 378 25.41 -16.69 -1.63
C ILE A 378 24.93 -16.09 -2.93
N LEU A 379 23.78 -15.48 -2.88
CA LEU A 379 23.21 -14.75 -4.00
C LEU A 379 23.34 -13.25 -3.76
N THR A 380 24.28 -12.64 -4.43
CA THR A 380 24.54 -11.20 -4.35
C THR A 380 23.42 -10.39 -5.03
N LEU A 381 23.48 -9.07 -4.93
CA LEU A 381 22.51 -8.17 -5.59
C LEU A 381 22.43 -8.42 -7.10
N GLU A 382 23.52 -8.83 -7.75
CA GLU A 382 23.58 -9.17 -9.18
C GLU A 382 22.70 -10.37 -9.56
N ALA A 383 22.38 -11.21 -8.57
CA ALA A 383 21.48 -12.35 -8.76
C ALA A 383 20.03 -11.93 -8.95
N ALA A 384 19.62 -10.74 -8.49
CA ALA A 384 18.28 -10.23 -8.73
C ALA A 384 18.00 -10.22 -10.23
N SER A 385 16.90 -10.91 -10.61
CA SER A 385 16.59 -11.28 -11.99
C SER A 385 16.60 -10.11 -12.97
N GLU A 386 16.65 -10.43 -14.21
CA GLU A 386 16.62 -9.73 -15.52
C GLU A 386 16.49 -8.21 -15.56
N SER A 387 15.95 -7.54 -14.51
CA SER A 387 15.79 -6.10 -14.46
C SER A 387 16.61 -5.48 -13.32
N SER A 388 17.68 -4.76 -13.67
CA SER A 388 18.42 -3.92 -12.72
C SER A 388 17.52 -2.85 -12.08
N ARG A 389 16.37 -2.53 -12.70
CA ARG A 389 15.39 -1.59 -12.17
C ARG A 389 14.77 -2.07 -10.84
N LYS A 390 14.51 -3.38 -10.68
CA LYS A 390 14.08 -3.95 -9.39
C LYS A 390 15.08 -3.63 -8.28
N GLN A 391 16.39 -3.77 -8.59
CA GLN A 391 17.46 -3.51 -7.62
C GLN A 391 17.48 -2.06 -7.12
N HIS A 392 17.06 -1.09 -7.96
CA HIS A 392 17.01 0.31 -7.58
C HIS A 392 15.80 0.63 -6.69
N ILE A 393 14.67 -0.02 -6.90
CA ILE A 393 13.40 0.27 -6.22
C ILE A 393 13.35 -0.34 -4.82
N ILE A 394 13.75 -1.60 -4.66
CA ILE A 394 13.71 -2.29 -3.36
C ILE A 394 14.57 -1.61 -2.30
N ASP A 395 14.13 -1.64 -1.06
CA ASP A 395 14.90 -1.12 0.07
C ASP A 395 15.83 -2.16 0.64
N THR A 396 15.39 -3.42 0.70
CA THR A 396 16.17 -4.54 1.22
C THR A 396 16.08 -5.74 0.26
N MET A 397 17.16 -6.48 0.12
CA MET A 397 17.20 -7.80 -0.52
C MET A 397 17.82 -8.81 0.42
N ILE A 398 17.05 -9.83 0.75
CA ILE A 398 17.52 -11.01 1.47
C ILE A 398 17.45 -12.17 0.49
N SER A 399 18.56 -12.85 0.30
CA SER A 399 18.61 -14.02 -0.57
C SER A 399 18.75 -15.30 0.24
N VAL A 400 18.25 -16.39 -0.33
CA VAL A 400 18.37 -17.74 0.23
C VAL A 400 19.07 -18.61 -0.80
N GLY A 401 20.29 -19.02 -0.49
CA GLY A 401 21.06 -19.94 -1.31
C GLY A 401 21.25 -21.30 -0.62
N ARG A 402 21.47 -22.33 -1.41
CA ARG A 402 21.84 -23.68 -0.91
C ARG A 402 23.14 -24.16 -1.54
N PRO A 403 23.97 -24.92 -0.78
CA PRO A 403 25.20 -25.46 -1.33
C PRO A 403 24.89 -26.51 -2.40
N GLY A 404 25.41 -26.31 -3.59
CA GLY A 404 25.34 -27.30 -4.66
C GLY A 404 23.93 -27.56 -5.21
N LYS A 405 23.78 -28.68 -5.94
CA LYS A 405 22.50 -29.16 -6.48
C LYS A 405 21.67 -29.97 -5.48
N ILE A 406 22.12 -30.05 -4.23
CA ILE A 406 21.65 -31.01 -3.24
C ILE A 406 20.46 -30.41 -2.47
N GLN A 407 19.49 -31.26 -2.16
CA GLN A 407 18.38 -30.95 -1.24
C GLN A 407 18.82 -31.03 0.23
N ALA A 408 20.00 -30.50 0.56
CA ALA A 408 20.44 -30.46 1.95
C ALA A 408 19.45 -29.61 2.77
N PRO A 409 19.13 -30.01 4.01
CA PRO A 409 18.23 -29.25 4.88
C PRO A 409 18.88 -28.00 5.46
N ILE A 410 19.85 -27.44 4.76
CA ILE A 410 20.56 -26.22 5.13
C ILE A 410 20.53 -25.19 4.02
N GLY A 411 20.64 -23.93 4.38
CA GLY A 411 20.75 -22.80 3.46
C GLY A 411 21.55 -21.66 4.06
N MET A 412 21.95 -20.72 3.21
CA MET A 412 22.58 -19.49 3.64
C MET A 412 21.65 -18.33 3.30
N MET A 413 21.16 -17.63 4.31
CA MET A 413 20.52 -16.35 4.10
C MET A 413 21.56 -15.25 4.05
N PHE A 414 21.40 -14.35 3.08
CA PHE A 414 22.37 -13.30 2.83
C PHE A 414 21.67 -11.95 2.59
N VAL A 415 22.06 -10.93 3.34
CA VAL A 415 21.56 -9.56 3.15
C VAL A 415 22.34 -8.91 2.03
N ALA A 416 21.82 -9.00 0.81
CA ALA A 416 22.48 -8.52 -0.40
C ALA A 416 22.34 -7.02 -0.62
N LYS A 417 21.24 -6.43 -0.11
CA LYS A 417 20.98 -4.98 -0.13
C LYS A 417 20.25 -4.58 1.15
N ASN A 418 20.60 -3.43 1.69
CA ASN A 418 19.88 -2.79 2.79
C ASN A 418 20.13 -1.28 2.75
N ARG A 419 19.12 -0.48 2.35
CA ARG A 419 19.24 0.99 2.29
C ARG A 419 19.45 1.62 3.67
N ASN A 420 18.85 1.00 4.69
CA ASN A 420 18.76 1.56 6.02
C ASN A 420 19.54 0.73 7.04
N GLY A 421 20.67 0.13 6.64
CA GLY A 421 21.45 -0.68 7.56
C GLY A 421 22.64 -1.41 6.93
N LEU A 422 23.08 -2.49 7.58
CA LEU A 422 24.26 -3.25 7.17
C LEU A 422 23.93 -4.23 6.05
N VAL A 423 24.88 -4.45 5.16
CA VAL A 423 24.84 -5.45 4.08
C VAL A 423 25.88 -6.56 4.31
N ASN A 424 25.85 -7.58 3.46
CA ASN A 424 26.81 -8.68 3.43
C ASN A 424 26.75 -9.59 4.68
N LYS A 425 25.68 -9.53 5.48
CA LYS A 425 25.46 -10.44 6.59
C LYS A 425 25.08 -11.81 6.05
N LYS A 426 25.76 -12.83 6.53
CA LYS A 426 25.47 -14.24 6.27
C LYS A 426 24.84 -14.84 7.51
N VAL A 427 23.73 -15.55 7.35
CA VAL A 427 23.02 -16.23 8.42
C VAL A 427 22.76 -17.67 7.96
N PRO A 428 23.48 -18.66 8.49
CA PRO A 428 23.25 -20.06 8.18
C PRO A 428 21.94 -20.52 8.79
N VAL A 429 21.15 -21.28 8.02
CA VAL A 429 19.83 -21.74 8.44
C VAL A 429 19.64 -23.22 8.19
N TYR A 430 18.86 -23.85 9.06
CA TYR A 430 18.29 -25.18 8.85
C TYR A 430 16.88 -25.00 8.28
N ILE A 431 16.58 -25.68 7.18
CA ILE A 431 15.34 -25.58 6.44
C ILE A 431 14.61 -26.92 6.54
N ASP A 432 13.60 -26.99 7.38
CA ASP A 432 12.76 -28.17 7.53
C ASP A 432 11.49 -28.04 6.64
N GLY A 433 11.56 -28.67 5.50
CA GLY A 433 10.41 -28.71 4.57
C GLY A 433 9.23 -29.53 5.10
N ALA A 434 9.48 -30.50 6.04
CA ALA A 434 8.40 -31.30 6.60
C ALA A 434 7.49 -30.45 7.51
N THR A 435 8.05 -29.74 8.47
CA THR A 435 7.29 -28.91 9.41
C THR A 435 7.09 -27.47 8.92
N GLN A 436 7.56 -27.13 7.72
CA GLN A 436 7.51 -25.80 7.14
C GLN A 436 8.20 -24.73 8.01
N THR A 437 9.31 -25.10 8.68
CA THR A 437 10.07 -24.23 9.56
C THR A 437 11.47 -23.90 9.02
N VAL A 438 11.94 -22.71 9.34
CA VAL A 438 13.32 -22.26 9.10
C VAL A 438 13.87 -21.71 10.41
N ARG A 439 15.03 -22.16 10.83
CA ARG A 439 15.69 -21.68 12.04
C ARG A 439 17.16 -21.37 11.80
N GLU A 440 17.69 -20.42 12.54
CA GLU A 440 19.13 -20.15 12.55
C GLU A 440 19.91 -21.34 13.14
N ILE A 441 21.07 -21.57 12.60
CA ILE A 441 22.06 -22.55 13.13
C ILE A 441 23.42 -21.86 13.22
N SER A 442 24.31 -22.48 14.00
CA SER A 442 25.70 -22.01 14.05
C SER A 442 26.44 -22.34 12.74
N MET A 443 27.50 -21.58 12.44
CA MET A 443 28.34 -21.87 11.27
C MET A 443 29.00 -23.27 11.39
N ASP A 444 29.34 -23.70 12.58
CA ASP A 444 29.91 -25.02 12.82
C ASP A 444 28.91 -26.14 12.53
N GLU A 445 27.66 -25.99 12.94
CA GLU A 445 26.56 -26.90 12.62
C GLU A 445 26.30 -26.94 11.11
N TYR A 446 26.29 -25.76 10.45
CA TYR A 446 26.14 -25.65 9.01
C TYR A 446 27.22 -26.40 8.24
N GLU A 447 28.49 -26.19 8.58
CA GLU A 447 29.64 -26.85 7.92
C GLU A 447 29.70 -28.36 8.24
N ARG A 448 29.23 -28.78 9.40
CA ARG A 448 29.11 -30.21 9.74
C ARG A 448 28.06 -30.88 8.84
N ILE A 449 26.84 -30.36 8.79
CA ILE A 449 25.75 -30.91 7.97
C ILE A 449 26.16 -30.90 6.48
N LYS A 450 26.78 -29.82 6.02
CA LYS A 450 27.27 -29.71 4.64
C LYS A 450 28.24 -30.83 4.28
N ARG A 451 29.21 -31.13 5.16
CA ARG A 451 30.16 -32.20 4.94
C ARG A 451 29.51 -33.59 4.94
N GLU A 452 28.57 -33.82 5.86
CA GLU A 452 27.82 -35.09 5.92
C GLU A 452 27.06 -35.31 4.59
N PHE A 453 26.33 -34.33 4.11
CA PHE A 453 25.60 -34.42 2.83
C PHE A 453 26.50 -34.53 1.59
N MET A 454 27.69 -33.93 1.60
CA MET A 454 28.65 -34.06 0.49
C MET A 454 29.36 -35.39 0.46
N ALA A 455 29.44 -36.09 1.60
CA ALA A 455 30.04 -37.40 1.70
C ALA A 455 29.09 -38.54 1.25
N GLU A 456 27.80 -38.32 1.24
CA GLU A 456 26.76 -39.27 0.83
C GLU A 456 26.48 -39.25 -0.69
N GLN A 457 27.11 -38.37 -1.46
CA GLN A 457 26.98 -38.23 -2.93
C GLN A 457 28.24 -38.74 -3.62
#